data_77b7a1ba1624298b16c804a4c8ed4467
#
_entry.id   77b7a1ba1624298b16c804a4c8ed4467
#
_cell.length_a   1.000
_cell.length_b   1.000
_cell.length_c   1.000
_cell.angle_alpha   90.00
_cell.angle_beta   90.00
_cell.angle_gamma   90.00
#
_symmetry.space_group_name_H-M   'P 1'
#
loop_
_entity.id
_entity.type
_entity.pdbx_description
1 polymer ?
#
loop_
_entity_poly.entity_id
_entity_poly.type
_entity_poly.pdbx_seq_one_letter_code
_entity_poly.pdbx_strand_id
1 'polypeptide(L)'
;MHLEYPNYPFKIEKREGKNCLFDPNRKKWIVLTPEEWVRQHFIQYLIQVKTYPSSLISIEKEFQHGELTKRFDIVVYKDLTPWMLIECKEASTQLNEIVIQQLFQYQQIIQAKY
;
A
#
# COMPACT_ATOMS: atom_id res chain seq x y z
N MET A 1 13.53 -5.97 -6.91
CA MET A 1 12.43 -6.79 -7.44
C MET A 1 11.66 -6.01 -8.47
N HIS A 2 11.61 -6.51 -9.67
CA HIS A 2 10.81 -5.92 -10.73
C HIS A 2 9.44 -6.56 -10.74
N LEU A 3 8.42 -5.74 -10.55
CA LEU A 3 7.04 -6.17 -10.77
C LEU A 3 6.56 -5.50 -12.04
N GLU A 4 6.15 -6.31 -13.00
CA GLU A 4 5.51 -5.81 -14.20
C GLU A 4 4.02 -5.64 -13.92
N TYR A 5 3.53 -4.43 -14.10
CA TYR A 5 2.12 -4.15 -13.92
C TYR A 5 1.45 -3.98 -15.28
N PRO A 6 0.23 -4.49 -15.45
CA PRO A 6 -0.57 -4.09 -16.59
C PRO A 6 -0.79 -2.57 -16.58
N ASN A 7 -1.10 -2.00 -17.73
CA ASN A 7 -1.46 -0.59 -17.82
C ASN A 7 -2.87 -0.40 -17.26
N TYR A 8 -2.99 0.39 -16.20
CA TYR A 8 -4.28 0.71 -15.60
C TYR A 8 -4.69 2.12 -15.97
N PRO A 9 -5.97 2.35 -16.32
CA PRO A 9 -6.46 3.68 -16.69
C PRO A 9 -6.77 4.52 -15.46
N PHE A 10 -5.76 5.18 -14.91
CA PHE A 10 -5.96 6.09 -13.78
C PHE A 10 -6.46 7.45 -14.27
N LYS A 11 -7.29 8.11 -13.47
CA LYS A 11 -7.68 9.51 -13.71
C LYS A 11 -6.60 10.40 -13.12
N ILE A 12 -5.98 11.21 -13.96
CA ILE A 12 -4.92 12.13 -13.55
C ILE A 12 -5.31 13.53 -14.00
N GLU A 13 -5.28 14.50 -13.08
CA GLU A 13 -5.56 15.90 -13.34
C GLU A 13 -4.53 16.79 -12.66
N LYS A 14 -4.33 17.97 -13.24
CA LYS A 14 -3.52 18.99 -12.60
C LYS A 14 -4.42 19.84 -11.71
N ARG A 15 -4.12 19.87 -10.42
CA ARG A 15 -4.85 20.64 -9.42
C ARG A 15 -3.88 21.50 -8.62
N GLU A 16 -4.14 22.81 -8.59
CA GLU A 16 -3.28 23.76 -7.87
C GLU A 16 -1.81 23.63 -8.28
N GLY A 17 -1.56 23.42 -9.58
CA GLY A 17 -0.22 23.29 -10.13
C GLY A 17 0.46 21.94 -9.90
N LYS A 18 -0.22 20.97 -9.30
CA LYS A 18 0.32 19.65 -9.01
C LYS A 18 -0.44 18.57 -9.76
N ASN A 19 0.30 17.55 -10.22
CA ASN A 19 -0.34 16.38 -10.79
C ASN A 19 -0.98 15.56 -9.68
N CYS A 20 -2.28 15.29 -9.85
CA CYS A 20 -3.05 14.53 -8.86
C CYS A 20 -3.71 13.33 -9.54
N LEU A 21 -3.83 12.25 -8.79
CA LEU A 21 -4.47 11.02 -9.23
C LEU A 21 -5.72 10.80 -8.38
N PHE A 22 -6.83 10.40 -9.02
CA PHE A 22 -8.02 10.03 -8.26
C PHE A 22 -7.88 8.60 -7.76
N ASP A 23 -7.89 8.45 -6.43
CA ASP A 23 -7.80 7.15 -5.77
C ASP A 23 -9.20 6.57 -5.62
N PRO A 24 -9.55 5.52 -6.38
CA PRO A 24 -10.89 4.94 -6.29
C PRO A 24 -11.13 4.22 -4.96
N ASN A 25 -10.08 3.82 -4.26
CA ASN A 25 -10.22 3.11 -2.99
C ASN A 25 -10.50 4.08 -1.84
N ARG A 26 -9.74 5.18 -1.75
CA ARG A 26 -9.98 6.23 -0.76
C ARG A 26 -11.02 7.25 -1.23
N LYS A 27 -11.41 7.21 -2.50
CA LYS A 27 -12.42 8.10 -3.14
C LYS A 27 -12.07 9.57 -2.99
N LYS A 28 -10.81 9.91 -3.27
CA LYS A 28 -10.34 11.29 -3.22
C LYS A 28 -9.18 11.51 -4.19
N TRP A 29 -8.95 12.77 -4.50
CA TRP A 29 -7.78 13.19 -5.28
C TRP A 29 -6.58 13.28 -4.35
N ILE A 30 -5.45 12.73 -4.79
CA ILE A 30 -4.20 12.74 -4.03
C ILE A 30 -3.07 13.22 -4.93
N VAL A 31 -2.09 13.91 -4.33
CA VAL A 31 -0.92 14.36 -5.07
C VAL A 31 -0.13 13.14 -5.53
N LEU A 32 0.22 13.11 -6.81
CA LEU A 32 0.94 11.99 -7.42
C LEU A 32 2.43 12.10 -7.12
N THR A 33 2.92 11.22 -6.27
CA THR A 33 4.34 11.06 -5.96
C THR A 33 4.82 9.72 -6.52
N PRO A 34 6.14 9.50 -6.66
CA PRO A 34 6.64 8.18 -7.08
C PRO A 34 6.15 7.04 -6.18
N GLU A 35 6.11 7.25 -4.87
CA GLU A 35 5.61 6.26 -3.93
C GLU A 35 4.13 5.98 -4.14
N GLU A 36 3.32 7.03 -4.35
CA GLU A 36 1.89 6.88 -4.59
C GLU A 36 1.61 6.16 -5.90
N TRP A 37 2.43 6.42 -6.93
CA TRP A 37 2.34 5.72 -8.20
C TRP A 37 2.53 4.21 -8.01
N VAL A 38 3.53 3.81 -7.25
CA VAL A 38 3.78 2.40 -6.94
C VAL A 38 2.60 1.81 -6.15
N ARG A 39 2.13 2.53 -5.14
CA ARG A 39 0.99 2.08 -4.32
C ARG A 39 -0.24 1.84 -5.16
N GLN A 40 -0.60 2.78 -6.03
CA GLN A 40 -1.80 2.68 -6.86
C GLN A 40 -1.73 1.49 -7.82
N HIS A 41 -0.58 1.27 -8.43
CA HIS A 41 -0.41 0.12 -9.31
C HIS A 41 -0.52 -1.19 -8.55
N PHE A 42 0.06 -1.25 -7.36
CA PHE A 42 0.01 -2.47 -6.56
C PHE A 42 -1.41 -2.78 -6.08
N ILE A 43 -2.17 -1.75 -5.68
CA ILE A 43 -3.57 -1.93 -5.29
C ILE A 43 -4.37 -2.49 -6.47
N GLN A 44 -4.21 -1.95 -7.67
CA GLN A 44 -4.92 -2.45 -8.84
C GLN A 44 -4.50 -3.89 -9.17
N TYR A 45 -3.22 -4.20 -9.00
CA TYR A 45 -2.74 -5.57 -9.16
C TYR A 45 -3.45 -6.52 -8.20
N LEU A 46 -3.58 -6.14 -6.93
CA LEU A 46 -4.26 -6.97 -5.93
C LEU A 46 -5.73 -7.19 -6.30
N ILE A 47 -6.40 -6.15 -6.78
CA ILE A 47 -7.82 -6.22 -7.12
C ILE A 47 -8.04 -7.01 -8.42
N GLN A 48 -7.29 -6.69 -9.47
CA GLN A 48 -7.58 -7.20 -10.81
C GLN A 48 -6.89 -8.52 -11.12
N VAL A 49 -5.70 -8.76 -10.60
CA VAL A 49 -4.95 -9.98 -10.86
C VAL A 49 -5.14 -11.00 -9.76
N LYS A 50 -5.00 -10.57 -8.51
CA LYS A 50 -5.14 -11.46 -7.35
C LYS A 50 -6.56 -11.55 -6.82
N THR A 51 -7.46 -10.76 -7.34
CA THR A 51 -8.91 -10.78 -7.05
C THR A 51 -9.29 -10.52 -5.58
N TYR A 52 -8.47 -9.78 -4.84
CA TYR A 52 -8.87 -9.34 -3.51
C TYR A 52 -9.96 -8.27 -3.63
N PRO A 53 -11.07 -8.38 -2.86
CA PRO A 53 -12.09 -7.32 -2.88
C PRO A 53 -11.53 -5.99 -2.39
N SER A 54 -11.90 -4.90 -3.09
CA SER A 54 -11.47 -3.56 -2.72
C SER A 54 -11.86 -3.21 -1.28
N SER A 55 -13.00 -3.70 -0.81
CA SER A 55 -13.49 -3.44 0.55
C SER A 55 -12.60 -4.04 1.65
N LEU A 56 -11.75 -5.00 1.31
CA LEU A 56 -10.83 -5.61 2.26
C LEU A 56 -9.42 -5.01 2.21
N ILE A 57 -9.23 -3.93 1.45
CA ILE A 57 -7.95 -3.25 1.30
C ILE A 57 -8.03 -1.90 1.99
N SER A 58 -7.16 -1.68 2.98
CA SER A 58 -7.00 -0.39 3.66
C SER A 58 -5.68 0.25 3.26
N ILE A 59 -5.69 1.56 3.10
CA ILE A 59 -4.52 2.33 2.70
C ILE A 59 -4.08 3.19 3.89
N GLU A 60 -2.79 3.23 4.15
CA GLU A 60 -2.21 4.01 5.25
C GLU A 60 -2.81 3.65 6.61
N LYS A 61 -3.02 2.36 6.84
CA LYS A 61 -3.59 1.88 8.09
C LYS A 61 -2.57 1.91 9.21
N GLU A 62 -2.96 2.52 10.32
CA GLU A 62 -2.14 2.68 11.49
C GLU A 62 -2.50 1.63 12.54
N PHE A 63 -1.46 1.02 13.12
CA PHE A 63 -1.61 0.08 14.23
C PHE A 63 -0.82 0.59 15.41
N GLN A 64 -1.35 0.33 16.61
CA GLN A 64 -0.71 0.75 17.85
C GLN A 64 -0.57 -0.43 18.79
N HIS A 65 0.64 -0.59 19.37
CA HIS A 65 0.91 -1.62 20.36
C HIS A 65 1.74 -0.99 21.47
N GLY A 66 1.11 -0.70 22.62
CA GLY A 66 1.73 0.10 23.68
C GLY A 66 2.06 1.49 23.19
N GLU A 67 3.32 1.85 23.23
CA GLU A 67 3.80 3.15 22.73
C GLU A 67 4.26 3.08 21.27
N LEU A 68 4.28 1.89 20.67
CA LEU A 68 4.67 1.69 19.29
C LEU A 68 3.50 1.96 18.36
N THR A 69 3.70 2.89 17.43
CA THR A 69 2.73 3.16 16.36
C THR A 69 3.40 2.93 15.03
N LYS A 70 2.76 2.16 14.15
CA LYS A 70 3.27 1.91 12.80
C LYS A 70 2.15 2.02 11.80
N ARG A 71 2.39 2.76 10.71
CA ARG A 71 1.47 2.88 9.58
C ARG A 71 2.00 2.05 8.43
N PHE A 72 1.13 1.24 7.86
CA PHE A 72 1.44 0.46 6.67
C PHE A 72 0.77 1.07 5.45
N ASP A 73 1.45 1.03 4.31
CA ASP A 73 0.94 1.60 3.06
C ASP A 73 -0.34 0.91 2.61
N ILE A 74 -0.37 -0.41 2.68
CA ILE A 74 -1.52 -1.21 2.29
C ILE A 74 -1.68 -2.36 3.29
N VAL A 75 -2.91 -2.58 3.74
CA VAL A 75 -3.26 -3.73 4.57
C VAL A 75 -4.41 -4.46 3.90
N VAL A 76 -4.24 -5.75 3.66
CA VAL A 76 -5.30 -6.61 3.16
C VAL A 76 -5.85 -7.40 4.33
N TYR A 77 -7.18 -7.36 4.50
CA TYR A 77 -7.86 -8.07 5.58
C TYR A 77 -8.47 -9.37 5.09
N LYS A 78 -8.58 -10.34 5.99
CA LYS A 78 -9.31 -11.57 5.78
C LYS A 78 -10.00 -11.91 7.10
N ASP A 79 -11.31 -12.11 7.04
CA ASP A 79 -12.12 -12.47 8.24
C ASP A 79 -11.87 -11.50 9.41
N LEU A 80 -11.87 -10.20 9.13
CA LEU A 80 -11.67 -9.12 10.10
C LEU A 80 -10.28 -9.09 10.73
N THR A 81 -9.36 -9.84 10.18
CA THR A 81 -7.97 -9.94 10.67
C THR A 81 -7.01 -9.45 9.59
N PRO A 82 -5.97 -8.70 9.95
CA PRO A 82 -4.92 -8.36 8.97
C PRO A 82 -4.30 -9.64 8.41
N TRP A 83 -4.38 -9.77 7.08
CA TRP A 83 -3.87 -10.94 6.37
C TRP A 83 -2.50 -10.67 5.78
N MET A 84 -2.35 -9.49 5.17
CA MET A 84 -1.13 -9.10 4.46
C MET A 84 -0.80 -7.65 4.75
N LEU A 85 0.45 -7.37 5.07
CA LEU A 85 0.98 -6.03 5.31
C LEU A 85 1.95 -5.69 4.19
N ILE A 86 1.77 -4.53 3.57
CA ILE A 86 2.55 -4.15 2.39
C ILE A 86 3.14 -2.76 2.59
N GLU A 87 4.44 -2.65 2.36
CA GLU A 87 5.18 -1.40 2.30
C GLU A 87 5.59 -1.14 0.86
N CYS A 88 5.27 0.04 0.36
CA CYS A 88 5.62 0.44 -1.00
C CYS A 88 6.83 1.35 -0.96
N LYS A 89 7.83 1.06 -1.78
CA LYS A 89 9.05 1.85 -1.86
C LYS A 89 9.29 2.28 -3.31
N GLU A 90 9.97 3.41 -3.46
CA GLU A 90 10.44 3.82 -4.77
C GLU A 90 11.48 2.84 -5.31
N ALA A 91 11.60 2.77 -6.63
CA ALA A 91 12.55 1.87 -7.27
C ALA A 91 13.99 2.12 -6.81
N SER A 92 14.30 3.36 -6.42
CA SER A 92 15.62 3.74 -5.91
C SER A 92 15.88 3.30 -4.46
N THR A 93 14.83 2.91 -3.73
CA THR A 93 14.97 2.49 -2.35
C THR A 93 15.38 1.03 -2.29
N GLN A 94 16.48 0.75 -1.59
CA GLN A 94 16.97 -0.61 -1.45
C GLN A 94 16.42 -1.25 -0.18
N LEU A 95 15.97 -2.49 -0.30
CA LEU A 95 15.64 -3.30 0.85
C LEU A 95 16.93 -3.83 1.46
N ASN A 96 17.14 -3.57 2.73
CA ASN A 96 18.29 -4.09 3.45
C ASN A 96 17.82 -4.97 4.61
N GLU A 97 18.76 -5.64 5.26
CA GLU A 97 18.46 -6.58 6.32
C GLU A 97 17.70 -5.94 7.49
N ILE A 98 18.05 -4.69 7.83
CA ILE A 98 17.39 -3.98 8.93
C ILE A 98 15.91 -3.75 8.61
N VAL A 99 15.60 -3.33 7.39
CA VAL A 99 14.22 -3.10 6.96
C VAL A 99 13.43 -4.40 7.00
N ILE A 100 14.02 -5.50 6.52
CA ILE A 100 13.38 -6.82 6.54
C ILE A 100 13.07 -7.26 7.97
N GLN A 101 14.01 -7.07 8.90
CA GLN A 101 13.81 -7.42 10.30
C GLN A 101 12.69 -6.59 10.93
N GLN A 102 12.61 -5.29 10.62
CA GLN A 102 11.54 -4.43 11.12
C GLN A 102 10.18 -4.88 10.63
N LEU A 103 10.05 -5.21 9.35
CA LEU A 103 8.79 -5.69 8.79
C LEU A 103 8.35 -6.98 9.46
N PHE A 104 9.27 -7.91 9.67
CA PHE A 104 8.98 -9.17 10.34
C PHE A 104 8.50 -8.94 11.78
N GLN A 105 9.15 -8.01 12.50
CA GLN A 105 8.79 -7.68 13.87
C GLN A 105 7.37 -7.08 13.93
N TYR A 106 7.04 -6.16 13.04
CA TYR A 106 5.71 -5.56 13.00
C TYR A 106 4.64 -6.61 12.68
N GLN A 107 4.95 -7.53 11.78
CA GLN A 107 4.02 -8.60 11.42
C GLN A 107 3.69 -9.46 12.64
N GLN A 108 4.67 -9.77 13.49
CA GLN A 108 4.44 -10.53 14.71
C GLN A 108 3.58 -9.77 15.72
N ILE A 109 3.83 -8.46 15.90
CA ILE A 109 3.07 -7.63 16.82
C ILE A 109 1.60 -7.54 16.40
N ILE A 110 1.34 -7.37 15.10
CA ILE A 110 0.00 -7.20 14.55
C ILE A 110 -0.67 -8.54 14.32
N GLN A 111 0.10 -9.63 14.32
CA GLN A 111 -0.36 -11.00 14.08
C GLN A 111 -0.92 -11.19 12.66
N ALA A 112 -0.39 -10.45 11.70
CA ALA A 112 -0.74 -10.64 10.30
C ALA A 112 -0.02 -11.89 9.77
N LYS A 113 -0.68 -12.59 8.83
CA LYS A 113 -0.13 -13.81 8.27
C LYS A 113 0.96 -13.53 7.22
N TYR A 114 0.82 -12.44 6.47
CA TYR A 114 1.76 -12.05 5.43
C TYR A 114 2.13 -10.59 5.50
#